data_c7a415c595e38d00b74920bcd0548aea
#
_entry.id   c7a415c595e38d00b74920bcd0548aea
#
_cell.length_a   1.000
_cell.length_b   1.000
_cell.length_c   1.000
_cell.angle_alpha   90.00
_cell.angle_beta   90.00
_cell.angle_gamma   90.00
#
_symmetry.space_group_name_H-M   'P 1'
#
loop_
_entity.id
_entity.type
_entity.pdbx_description
1 polymer ?
#
loop_
_entity_poly.entity_id
_entity_poly.type
_entity_poly.pdbx_seq_one_letter_code
_entity_poly.pdbx_strand_id
1 'polypeptide(L)' 'MLPKGQHIEGIPVELEQLLKKDKKANDFFESLSKSYKQGYCDWVGSAKQEATRLVRAEKALKMLQNEQKTLKT' A
#
# COMPACT_ATOMS: atom_id res chain seq x y z
N MET A 1 1.14 14.80 11.82
CA MET A 1 0.81 13.43 12.25
C MET A 1 -0.63 13.11 11.91
N LEU A 2 -0.86 11.90 11.45
CA LEU A 2 -2.21 11.52 11.08
C LEU A 2 -3.01 11.13 12.29
N PRO A 3 -4.22 11.66 12.44
CA PRO A 3 -5.13 11.20 13.49
C PRO A 3 -5.52 9.76 13.24
N LYS A 4 -5.79 9.08 14.32
CA LYS A 4 -6.19 7.69 14.21
C LYS A 4 -7.53 7.57 13.52
N GLY A 5 -7.67 6.53 12.71
CA GLY A 5 -8.93 6.23 12.07
C GLY A 5 -9.23 7.07 10.85
N GLN A 6 -8.31 7.92 10.45
CA GLN A 6 -8.51 8.73 9.27
C GLN A 6 -7.71 8.21 8.10
N HIS A 7 -8.04 8.72 6.93
CA HIS A 7 -7.33 8.36 5.72
C HIS A 7 -5.85 8.69 5.84
N ILE A 8 -5.05 7.80 5.30
CA ILE A 8 -3.63 8.05 5.14
C ILE A 8 -3.47 8.89 3.88
N GLU A 9 -2.93 10.09 4.05
CA GLU A 9 -2.66 10.91 2.89
C GLU A 9 -1.34 10.49 2.29
N GLY A 10 -1.37 10.21 1.01
CA GLY A 10 -0.19 9.72 0.34
C GLY A 10 0.03 8.26 0.63
N ILE A 11 1.23 7.80 0.34
CA ILE A 11 1.59 6.38 0.45
C ILE A 11 2.37 6.16 1.74
N PRO A 12 2.01 5.15 2.54
CA PRO A 12 2.80 4.85 3.72
C PRO A 12 4.27 4.61 3.36
N VAL A 13 5.16 5.07 4.23
CA VAL A 13 6.59 4.99 3.96
C VAL A 13 7.02 3.56 3.67
N GLU A 14 6.50 2.62 4.43
CA GLU A 14 6.86 1.22 4.25
C GLU A 14 6.53 0.73 2.84
N LEU A 15 5.35 1.08 2.36
CA LEU A 15 4.95 0.68 1.02
C LEU A 15 5.70 1.47 -0.04
N GLU A 16 5.88 2.76 0.18
CA GLU A 16 6.58 3.60 -0.78
C GLU A 16 7.99 3.11 -1.04
N GLN A 17 8.70 2.72 0.01
CA GLN A 17 10.07 2.23 -0.16
C GLN A 17 10.11 0.98 -1.02
N LEU A 18 9.16 0.09 -0.82
CA LEU A 18 9.09 -1.13 -1.62
C LEU A 18 8.75 -0.82 -3.07
N LEU A 19 7.84 0.11 -3.30
CA LEU A 19 7.46 0.49 -4.65
C LEU A 19 8.62 1.12 -5.40
N LYS A 20 9.45 1.88 -4.71
CA LYS A 20 10.62 2.48 -5.35
C LYS A 20 11.59 1.44 -5.86
N LYS A 21 11.63 0.28 -5.22
CA LYS A 21 12.53 -0.80 -5.61
C LYS A 21 11.95 -1.70 -6.68
N ASP A 22 10.65 -1.62 -6.92
CA ASP A 22 9.97 -2.51 -7.86
C ASP A 22 9.15 -1.66 -8.82
N LYS A 23 9.76 -1.34 -9.95
CA LYS A 23 9.12 -0.48 -10.92
C LYS A 23 7.82 -1.07 -11.44
N LYS A 24 7.78 -2.38 -11.67
CA LYS A 24 6.59 -3.01 -12.21
C LYS A 24 5.42 -2.85 -11.25
N ALA A 25 5.65 -3.12 -9.97
CA ALA A 25 4.59 -2.98 -8.98
C ALA A 25 4.18 -1.52 -8.85
N ASN A 26 5.15 -0.62 -8.87
CA ASN A 26 4.84 0.80 -8.77
C ASN A 26 4.02 1.28 -9.96
N ASP A 27 4.38 0.86 -11.16
CA ASP A 27 3.64 1.25 -12.36
C ASP A 27 2.21 0.76 -12.27
N PHE A 28 2.01 -0.47 -11.84
CA PHE A 28 0.66 -0.99 -11.70
C PHE A 28 -0.11 -0.22 -10.63
N PHE A 29 0.53 0.07 -9.50
CA PHE A 29 -0.10 0.82 -8.43
C PHE A 29 -0.56 2.19 -8.93
N GLU A 30 0.30 2.86 -9.68
CA GLU A 30 -0.03 4.18 -10.19
C GLU A 30 -1.18 4.14 -11.21
N SER A 31 -1.37 3.00 -11.86
CA SER A 31 -2.44 2.85 -12.83
C SER A 31 -3.80 2.60 -12.17
N LEU A 32 -3.81 2.30 -10.89
CA LEU A 32 -5.06 2.02 -10.19
C LEU A 32 -5.88 3.28 -9.99
N SER A 33 -7.19 3.10 -9.83
CA SER A 33 -8.04 4.22 -9.49
C SER A 33 -7.70 4.71 -8.09
N LYS A 34 -8.13 5.93 -7.80
CA LYS A 34 -7.86 6.53 -6.50
C LYS A 34 -8.41 5.66 -5.37
N SER A 35 -9.58 5.06 -5.58
CA SER A 35 -10.18 4.22 -4.55
C SER A 35 -9.33 3.00 -4.25
N TYR A 36 -8.80 2.36 -5.28
CA TYR A 36 -7.96 1.18 -5.09
C TYR A 36 -6.64 1.55 -4.43
N LYS A 37 -6.03 2.65 -4.86
CA LYS A 37 -4.81 3.13 -4.23
C LYS A 37 -5.05 3.40 -2.76
N GLN A 38 -6.15 4.07 -2.45
CA GLN A 38 -6.46 4.42 -1.07
C GLN A 38 -6.67 3.17 -0.23
N GLY A 39 -7.30 2.14 -0.80
CA GLY A 39 -7.48 0.89 -0.09
C GLY A 39 -6.17 0.26 0.33
N TYR A 40 -5.20 0.21 -0.57
CA TYR A 40 -3.88 -0.31 -0.24
C TYR A 40 -3.21 0.53 0.84
N CYS A 41 -3.25 1.85 0.67
CA CYS A 41 -2.60 2.75 1.61
C CYS A 41 -3.21 2.65 3.00
N ASP A 42 -4.53 2.59 3.07
CA ASP A 42 -5.23 2.49 4.35
C ASP A 42 -4.91 1.18 5.04
N TRP A 43 -4.91 0.09 4.28
CA TRP A 43 -4.65 -1.22 4.86
C TRP A 43 -3.24 -1.30 5.44
N VAL A 44 -2.25 -0.82 4.70
CA VAL A 44 -0.87 -0.84 5.17
C VAL A 44 -0.68 0.15 6.31
N GLY A 45 -1.17 1.37 6.14
CA GLY A 45 -0.89 2.44 7.08
C GLY A 45 -1.69 2.37 8.37
N SER A 46 -2.79 1.62 8.39
CA SER A 46 -3.63 1.55 9.58
C SER A 46 -3.07 0.62 10.65
N ALA A 47 -2.07 -0.18 10.33
CA ALA A 47 -1.46 -1.05 11.32
C ALA A 47 -0.73 -0.23 12.37
N LYS A 48 -0.91 -0.57 13.62
CA LYS A 48 -0.33 0.20 14.72
C LYS A 48 1.16 0.01 14.85
N GLN A 49 1.63 -1.21 14.61
CA GLN A 49 3.04 -1.55 14.78
C GLN A 49 3.75 -1.48 13.46
N GLU A 50 4.96 -0.96 13.49
CA GLU A 50 5.77 -0.86 12.29
C GLU A 50 6.02 -2.22 11.66
N ALA A 51 6.27 -3.23 12.48
CA ALA A 51 6.49 -4.58 11.96
C ALA A 51 5.28 -5.06 11.15
N THR A 52 4.08 -4.78 11.64
CA THR A 52 2.87 -5.17 10.93
C THR A 52 2.71 -4.37 9.64
N ARG A 53 3.04 -3.08 9.68
CA ARG A 53 2.99 -2.26 8.47
C ARG A 53 3.93 -2.80 7.40
N LEU A 54 5.12 -3.22 7.82
CA LEU A 54 6.08 -3.81 6.88
C LEU A 54 5.56 -5.10 6.27
N VAL A 55 4.97 -5.97 7.09
CA VAL A 55 4.40 -7.21 6.60
C VAL A 55 3.29 -6.94 5.60
N ARG A 56 2.40 -6.01 5.95
CA ARG A 56 1.31 -5.65 5.04
C ARG A 56 1.82 -5.02 3.76
N ALA A 57 2.86 -4.19 3.88
CA ALA A 57 3.45 -3.56 2.69
C ALA A 57 4.02 -4.62 1.75
N GLU A 58 4.69 -5.62 2.31
CA GLU A 58 5.24 -6.70 1.49
C GLU A 58 4.14 -7.50 0.81
N LYS A 59 3.06 -7.77 1.53
CA LYS A 59 1.93 -8.46 0.94
C LYS A 59 1.29 -7.63 -0.17
N ALA A 60 1.16 -6.33 0.06
CA ALA A 60 0.63 -5.44 -0.95
C ALA A 60 1.51 -5.45 -2.18
N LEU A 61 2.83 -5.43 -1.98
CA LEU A 61 3.75 -5.46 -3.11
C LEU A 61 3.56 -6.71 -3.96
N LYS A 62 3.40 -7.86 -3.31
CA LYS A 62 3.17 -9.10 -4.04
C LYS A 62 1.87 -9.06 -4.81
N MET A 63 0.83 -8.51 -4.21
CA MET A 63 -0.44 -8.40 -4.91
C MET A 63 -0.33 -7.48 -6.12
N LEU A 64 0.44 -6.41 -5.99
CA LEU A 64 0.66 -5.50 -7.10
C LEU A 64 1.50 -6.15 -8.19
N GLN A 65 2.48 -6.96 -7.82
CA GLN A 65 3.26 -7.70 -8.80
C GLN A 65 2.40 -8.66 -9.59
N ASN A 66 1.35 -9.19 -8.97
CA ASN A 66 0.40 -10.07 -9.62
C ASN A 66 -0.74 -9.31 -10.28
N GLU A 67 -0.64 -8.00 -10.33
CA GLU A 67 -1.65 -7.12 -10.94
C GLU A 67 -3.02 -7.30 -10.31
N GLN A 68 -3.04 -7.46 -9.00
CA GLN A 68 -4.26 -7.58 -8.24
C GLN A 68 -4.76 -6.20 -7.85
N LYS A 69 -5.95 -5.84 -8.31
CA LYS A 69 -6.46 -4.48 -8.14
C LYS A 69 -6.97 -4.20 -6.72
N THR A 70 -7.46 -5.22 -6.05
CA THR A 70 -8.05 -5.04 -4.73
C THR A 70 -7.36 -5.92 -3.72
N LEU A 71 -7.58 -5.60 -2.45
CA LEU A 71 -7.05 -6.40 -1.36
C LEU A 71 -7.80 -7.72 -1.21
N LYS A 72 -8.94 -7.81 -1.83
CA LYS A 72 -9.75 -8.99 -1.76
C LYS A 72 -9.20 -10.03 -2.71
N THR A 73 -8.95 -11.20 -2.22
CA THR A 73 -8.41 -12.28 -3.05
C THR A 73 -9.49 -13.11 -3.68
#